data_22618afbbf0c99a7a0b1515909554433
#
_entry.id   22618afbbf0c99a7a0b1515909554433
#
_cell.length_a   1.000
_cell.length_b   1.000
_cell.length_c   1.000
_cell.angle_alpha   90.00
_cell.angle_beta   90.00
_cell.angle_gamma   90.00
#
_symmetry.space_group_name_H-M   'P 1'
#
loop_
_entity.id
_entity.type
_entity.pdbx_description
1 polymer ?
#
loop_
_entity_poly.entity_id
_entity_poly.type
_entity_poly.pdbx_seq_one_letter_code
_entity_poly.pdbx_strand_id
1 'polypeptide(L)'
;MISTPITEGATARLGDPYGACEQQRCEHLATILCAVPHVMQILRAARDLGLPDAWLVSGGIYQTVWNVLTDRPLLHGIKDFDVIYFDGTDPSYEAEDLVIRTVNTALPDLAHLVEVRNQARVHLWYEQRFGRPYRPLDCSMDALTTYAARTHAVAARLTHTDELVIHAPFGLANLFGMRLVPNYGQLNPETYAEKALRMKAHWPELEVVPWQTSEQRG
;
A
#
# COMPACT_ATOMS: atom_id res chain seq x y z
N MET A 1 -23.38 -1.44 -4.74
CA MET A 1 -23.12 -2.88 -4.50
C MET A 1 -22.13 -3.32 -5.55
N ILE A 2 -20.91 -3.70 -5.15
CA ILE A 2 -19.91 -4.28 -6.05
C ILE A 2 -20.42 -5.67 -6.37
N SER A 3 -20.89 -5.86 -7.60
CA SER A 3 -21.57 -7.07 -8.04
C SER A 3 -20.59 -8.11 -8.58
N THR A 4 -19.68 -8.58 -7.77
CA THR A 4 -19.06 -9.90 -7.96
C THR A 4 -18.51 -10.34 -6.60
N PRO A 5 -19.25 -11.15 -5.82
CA PRO A 5 -18.68 -11.75 -4.62
C PRO A 5 -17.56 -12.69 -5.08
N ILE A 6 -16.34 -12.40 -4.63
CA ILE A 6 -15.26 -13.38 -4.72
C ILE A 6 -15.75 -14.55 -3.87
N THR A 7 -15.99 -15.70 -4.48
CA THR A 7 -16.46 -16.87 -3.73
C THR A 7 -15.41 -17.28 -2.70
N GLU A 8 -15.84 -17.79 -1.54
CA GLU A 8 -14.93 -18.28 -0.48
C GLU A 8 -13.85 -19.23 -1.03
N GLY A 9 -14.20 -20.09 -1.98
CA GLY A 9 -13.24 -20.97 -2.63
C GLY A 9 -12.19 -20.24 -3.49
N ALA A 10 -12.55 -19.11 -4.13
CA ALA A 10 -11.59 -18.30 -4.88
C ALA A 10 -10.63 -17.56 -3.94
N THR A 11 -11.14 -17.01 -2.83
CA THR A 11 -10.32 -16.34 -1.81
C THR A 11 -9.32 -17.31 -1.18
N ALA A 12 -9.78 -18.49 -0.75
CA ALA A 12 -8.92 -19.53 -0.18
C ALA A 12 -7.80 -19.92 -1.16
N ARG A 13 -8.11 -20.06 -2.45
CA ARG A 13 -7.13 -20.37 -3.49
C ARG A 13 -6.12 -19.24 -3.70
N LEU A 14 -6.53 -17.98 -3.70
CA LEU A 14 -5.63 -16.83 -3.88
C LEU A 14 -4.70 -16.64 -2.68
N GLY A 15 -5.17 -16.95 -1.48
CA GLY A 15 -4.39 -16.86 -0.23
C GLY A 15 -3.41 -18.02 -0.04
N ASP A 16 -3.63 -19.16 -0.69
CA ASP A 16 -2.69 -20.29 -0.68
C ASP A 16 -1.49 -19.97 -1.60
N PRO A 17 -0.24 -19.99 -1.11
CA PRO A 17 0.94 -19.75 -1.93
C PRO A 17 1.04 -20.64 -3.18
N TYR A 18 0.49 -21.85 -3.10
CA TYR A 18 0.48 -22.83 -4.18
C TYR A 18 -0.84 -22.89 -4.96
N GLY A 19 -1.87 -22.20 -4.47
CA GLY A 19 -3.21 -22.27 -5.03
C GLY A 19 -3.42 -21.44 -6.31
N ALA A 20 -2.61 -20.40 -6.51
CA ALA A 20 -2.67 -19.51 -7.67
C ALA A 20 -1.28 -18.96 -8.01
N CYS A 21 -1.06 -18.55 -9.27
CA CYS A 21 0.14 -17.82 -9.64
C CYS A 21 -0.01 -16.31 -9.37
N GLU A 22 1.11 -15.58 -9.33
CA GLU A 22 1.09 -14.13 -9.06
C GLU A 22 0.32 -13.35 -10.13
N GLN A 23 0.34 -13.77 -11.39
CA GLN A 23 -0.46 -13.14 -12.44
C GLN A 23 -1.95 -13.19 -12.11
N GLN A 24 -2.47 -14.36 -11.70
CA GLN A 24 -3.87 -14.50 -11.28
C GLN A 24 -4.22 -13.61 -10.08
N ARG A 25 -3.30 -13.50 -9.12
CA ARG A 25 -3.47 -12.60 -7.96
C ARG A 25 -3.50 -11.13 -8.40
N CYS A 26 -2.61 -10.71 -9.30
CA CYS A 26 -2.62 -9.37 -9.87
C CYS A 26 -3.93 -9.07 -10.61
N GLU A 27 -4.44 -9.99 -11.42
CA GLU A 27 -5.72 -9.85 -12.13
C GLU A 27 -6.90 -9.68 -11.17
N HIS A 28 -6.93 -10.47 -10.10
CA HIS A 28 -7.95 -10.33 -9.07
C HIS A 28 -7.82 -9.02 -8.29
N LEU A 29 -6.60 -8.63 -7.93
CA LEU A 29 -6.36 -7.34 -7.27
C LEU A 29 -6.80 -6.19 -8.17
N ALA A 30 -6.46 -6.22 -9.45
CA ALA A 30 -6.90 -5.22 -10.42
C ALA A 30 -8.43 -5.14 -10.49
N THR A 31 -9.12 -6.28 -10.54
CA THR A 31 -10.59 -6.34 -10.54
C THR A 31 -11.18 -5.65 -9.30
N ILE A 32 -10.62 -5.92 -8.12
CA ILE A 32 -11.05 -5.29 -6.86
C ILE A 32 -10.83 -3.77 -6.92
N LEU A 33 -9.62 -3.34 -7.25
CA LEU A 33 -9.26 -1.91 -7.24
C LEU A 33 -10.07 -1.12 -8.27
N CYS A 34 -10.28 -1.66 -9.46
CA CYS A 34 -11.10 -1.03 -10.51
C CYS A 34 -12.57 -0.87 -10.10
N ALA A 35 -13.07 -1.72 -9.22
CA ALA A 35 -14.44 -1.65 -8.73
C ALA A 35 -14.63 -0.62 -7.59
N VAL A 36 -13.53 -0.07 -7.02
CA VAL A 36 -13.59 0.86 -5.88
C VAL A 36 -13.41 2.31 -6.36
N PRO A 37 -14.49 3.13 -6.32
CA PRO A 37 -14.46 4.49 -6.90
C PRO A 37 -13.37 5.38 -6.33
N HIS A 38 -13.16 5.39 -5.01
CA HIS A 38 -12.14 6.23 -4.34
C HIS A 38 -10.72 5.90 -4.83
N VAL A 39 -10.40 4.60 -4.94
CA VAL A 39 -9.10 4.14 -5.46
C VAL A 39 -8.90 4.63 -6.89
N MET A 40 -9.89 4.43 -7.75
CA MET A 40 -9.79 4.84 -9.16
C MET A 40 -9.72 6.35 -9.35
N GLN A 41 -10.40 7.14 -8.49
CA GLN A 41 -10.27 8.61 -8.51
C GLN A 41 -8.85 9.05 -8.18
N ILE A 42 -8.24 8.46 -7.13
CA ILE A 42 -6.87 8.76 -6.71
C ILE A 42 -5.86 8.37 -7.81
N LEU A 43 -5.98 7.17 -8.36
CA LEU A 43 -5.09 6.68 -9.42
C LEU A 43 -5.17 7.56 -10.68
N ARG A 44 -6.38 7.97 -11.08
CA ARG A 44 -6.57 8.89 -12.22
C ARG A 44 -5.96 10.26 -11.93
N ALA A 45 -6.21 10.83 -10.75
CA ALA A 45 -5.64 12.12 -10.38
C ALA A 45 -4.10 12.10 -10.43
N ALA A 46 -3.45 11.07 -9.85
CA ALA A 46 -2.01 10.93 -9.88
C ALA A 46 -1.46 10.85 -11.32
N ARG A 47 -2.12 10.08 -12.20
CA ARG A 47 -1.78 9.99 -13.62
C ARG A 47 -1.98 11.31 -14.36
N ASP A 48 -3.15 11.93 -14.20
CA ASP A 48 -3.54 13.14 -14.96
C ASP A 48 -2.71 14.36 -14.55
N LEU A 49 -2.27 14.42 -13.31
CA LEU A 49 -1.32 15.43 -12.82
C LEU A 49 0.12 15.17 -13.28
N GLY A 50 0.40 14.01 -13.87
CA GLY A 50 1.72 13.67 -14.39
C GLY A 50 2.78 13.56 -13.27
N LEU A 51 2.39 13.14 -12.07
CA LEU A 51 3.33 13.00 -10.96
C LEU A 51 4.39 11.96 -11.29
N PRO A 52 5.69 12.31 -11.24
CA PRO A 52 6.76 11.41 -11.67
C PRO A 52 6.86 10.19 -10.74
N ASP A 53 6.89 9.00 -11.33
CA ASP A 53 6.93 7.69 -10.64
C ASP A 53 5.91 7.58 -9.50
N ALA A 54 4.66 8.04 -9.73
CA ALA A 54 3.61 8.06 -8.72
C ALA A 54 2.90 6.72 -8.59
N TRP A 55 2.61 6.35 -7.33
CA TRP A 55 1.92 5.12 -6.97
C TRP A 55 1.02 5.33 -5.75
N LEU A 56 -0.18 4.75 -5.78
CA LEU A 56 -0.95 4.45 -4.58
C LEU A 56 -0.32 3.23 -3.91
N VAL A 57 -0.12 3.28 -2.59
CA VAL A 57 0.60 2.21 -1.88
C VAL A 57 -0.11 1.75 -0.61
N SER A 58 0.29 0.58 -0.13
CA SER A 58 0.04 0.10 1.23
C SER A 58 -1.43 0.09 1.64
N GLY A 59 -1.80 0.87 2.67
CA GLY A 59 -3.09 0.87 3.35
C GLY A 59 -4.28 1.02 2.43
N GLY A 60 -4.21 1.95 1.47
CA GLY A 60 -5.25 2.17 0.48
C GLY A 60 -5.54 0.96 -0.41
N ILE A 61 -4.62 0.00 -0.51
CA ILE A 61 -4.75 -1.21 -1.30
C ILE A 61 -5.13 -2.40 -0.42
N TYR A 62 -4.26 -2.81 0.53
CA TYR A 62 -4.50 -4.05 1.27
C TYR A 62 -5.75 -3.99 2.16
N GLN A 63 -6.05 -2.85 2.77
CA GLN A 63 -7.27 -2.67 3.56
C GLN A 63 -8.53 -2.68 2.68
N THR A 64 -8.46 -2.09 1.48
CA THR A 64 -9.53 -2.19 0.49
C THR A 64 -9.82 -3.65 0.14
N VAL A 65 -8.79 -4.46 -0.12
CA VAL A 65 -8.95 -5.89 -0.38
C VAL A 65 -9.58 -6.60 0.82
N TRP A 66 -9.07 -6.37 2.03
CA TRP A 66 -9.63 -7.00 3.24
C TRP A 66 -11.08 -6.60 3.49
N ASN A 67 -11.46 -5.35 3.21
CA ASN A 67 -12.85 -4.91 3.31
C ASN A 67 -13.76 -5.67 2.33
N VAL A 68 -13.29 -5.86 1.08
CA VAL A 68 -14.04 -6.63 0.07
C VAL A 68 -14.14 -8.12 0.47
N LEU A 69 -13.04 -8.73 0.92
CA LEU A 69 -13.00 -10.14 1.32
C LEU A 69 -13.86 -10.45 2.54
N THR A 70 -14.11 -9.46 3.39
CA THR A 70 -14.84 -9.61 4.65
C THR A 70 -16.19 -8.90 4.66
N ASP A 71 -16.65 -8.47 3.47
CA ASP A 71 -17.95 -7.76 3.27
C ASP A 71 -18.14 -6.55 4.20
N ARG A 72 -17.06 -5.79 4.41
CA ARG A 72 -17.05 -4.55 5.19
C ARG A 72 -17.25 -3.32 4.30
N PRO A 73 -17.70 -2.18 4.87
CA PRO A 73 -17.72 -0.90 4.13
C PRO A 73 -16.35 -0.59 3.51
N LEU A 74 -16.33 -0.06 2.30
CA LEU A 74 -15.08 0.14 1.52
C LEU A 74 -14.00 0.96 2.24
N LEU A 75 -14.40 1.89 3.10
CA LEU A 75 -13.49 2.74 3.88
C LEU A 75 -13.26 2.23 5.32
N HIS A 76 -13.76 1.03 5.67
CA HIS A 76 -13.57 0.50 7.01
C HIS A 76 -12.08 0.38 7.34
N GLY A 77 -11.66 0.97 8.47
CA GLY A 77 -10.29 0.94 8.97
C GLY A 77 -9.27 1.74 8.15
N ILE A 78 -9.63 2.25 6.97
CA ILE A 78 -8.77 3.11 6.15
C ILE A 78 -8.72 4.49 6.77
N LYS A 79 -7.53 4.90 7.21
CA LYS A 79 -7.27 6.21 7.75
C LYS A 79 -6.92 7.21 6.64
N ASP A 80 -6.07 6.76 5.72
CA ASP A 80 -5.51 7.54 4.63
C ASP A 80 -5.18 6.64 3.43
N PHE A 81 -5.08 7.28 2.27
CA PHE A 81 -4.58 6.71 1.02
C PHE A 81 -3.22 7.33 0.74
N ASP A 82 -2.18 6.54 0.92
CA ASP A 82 -0.80 6.96 0.69
C ASP A 82 -0.49 6.98 -0.81
N VAL A 83 -0.25 8.16 -1.38
CA VAL A 83 0.29 8.35 -2.73
C VAL A 83 1.75 8.76 -2.58
N ILE A 84 2.65 7.91 -3.07
CA ILE A 84 4.06 8.24 -3.14
C ILE A 84 4.45 8.59 -4.56
N TYR A 85 5.42 9.49 -4.72
CA TYR A 85 6.02 9.82 -6.00
C TYR A 85 7.53 10.05 -5.82
N PHE A 86 8.29 10.07 -6.89
CA PHE A 86 9.73 10.31 -6.84
C PHE A 86 10.11 11.46 -7.78
N ASP A 87 10.48 12.59 -7.19
CA ASP A 87 11.06 13.72 -7.92
C ASP A 87 12.34 14.17 -7.22
N GLY A 88 13.47 13.79 -7.81
CA GLY A 88 14.81 14.18 -7.33
C GLY A 88 15.29 15.52 -7.87
N THR A 89 14.54 16.20 -8.75
CA THR A 89 14.95 17.47 -9.36
C THR A 89 14.85 18.64 -8.37
N ASP A 90 13.82 18.62 -7.53
CA ASP A 90 13.64 19.55 -6.42
C ASP A 90 13.11 18.84 -5.18
N PRO A 91 13.96 18.37 -4.25
CA PRO A 91 13.55 17.71 -3.03
C PRO A 91 13.20 18.70 -1.91
N SER A 92 12.92 19.98 -2.21
CA SER A 92 12.54 20.97 -1.21
C SER A 92 11.17 20.68 -0.59
N TYR A 93 10.93 21.26 0.59
CA TYR A 93 9.62 21.20 1.24
C TYR A 93 8.55 21.90 0.42
N GLU A 94 8.91 23.04 -0.17
CA GLU A 94 8.05 23.91 -0.96
C GLU A 94 7.54 23.19 -2.23
N ALA A 95 8.41 22.43 -2.90
CA ALA A 95 8.04 21.63 -4.06
C ALA A 95 7.05 20.51 -3.67
N GLU A 96 7.29 19.77 -2.59
CA GLU A 96 6.37 18.75 -2.09
C GLU A 96 5.03 19.36 -1.67
N ASP A 97 5.03 20.49 -0.95
CA ASP A 97 3.82 21.18 -0.51
C ASP A 97 2.98 21.66 -1.70
N LEU A 98 3.62 22.12 -2.78
CA LEU A 98 2.91 22.48 -4.02
C LEU A 98 2.21 21.26 -4.63
N VAL A 99 2.88 20.11 -4.68
CA VAL A 99 2.28 18.86 -5.18
C VAL A 99 1.11 18.43 -4.29
N ILE A 100 1.25 18.47 -2.97
CA ILE A 100 0.18 18.16 -2.02
C ILE A 100 -1.06 19.03 -2.29
N ARG A 101 -0.88 20.35 -2.41
CA ARG A 101 -1.98 21.29 -2.71
C ARG A 101 -2.63 21.02 -4.07
N THR A 102 -1.84 20.67 -5.06
CA THR A 102 -2.34 20.35 -6.40
C THR A 102 -3.19 19.08 -6.38
N VAL A 103 -2.74 18.02 -5.70
CA VAL A 103 -3.52 16.79 -5.53
C VAL A 103 -4.80 17.05 -4.75
N ASN A 104 -4.73 17.82 -3.66
CA ASN A 104 -5.92 18.18 -2.86
C ASN A 104 -6.95 18.96 -3.67
N THR A 105 -6.50 19.83 -4.58
CA THR A 105 -7.38 20.58 -5.48
C THR A 105 -8.03 19.67 -6.53
N ALA A 106 -7.31 18.65 -6.99
CA ALA A 106 -7.84 17.68 -7.97
C ALA A 106 -8.80 16.65 -7.32
N LEU A 107 -8.70 16.45 -6.00
CA LEU A 107 -9.48 15.49 -5.23
C LEU A 107 -10.21 16.14 -4.05
N PRO A 108 -11.07 17.15 -4.25
CA PRO A 108 -11.64 17.94 -3.15
C PRO A 108 -12.43 17.09 -2.13
N ASP A 109 -13.15 16.07 -2.60
CA ASP A 109 -13.93 15.18 -1.73
C ASP A 109 -13.06 14.17 -0.95
N LEU A 110 -11.84 13.91 -1.40
CA LEU A 110 -10.90 12.95 -0.83
C LEU A 110 -9.66 13.61 -0.21
N ALA A 111 -9.51 14.92 -0.31
CA ALA A 111 -8.32 15.65 0.14
C ALA A 111 -7.96 15.36 1.63
N HIS A 112 -8.96 15.11 2.45
CA HIS A 112 -8.78 14.79 3.87
C HIS A 112 -8.33 13.32 4.12
N LEU A 113 -8.38 12.48 3.09
CA LEU A 113 -7.99 11.07 3.13
C LEU A 113 -6.72 10.77 2.32
N VAL A 114 -6.22 11.71 1.50
CA VAL A 114 -5.04 11.45 0.64
C VAL A 114 -3.80 12.07 1.26
N GLU A 115 -2.80 11.24 1.51
CA GLU A 115 -1.48 11.67 1.95
C GLU A 115 -0.48 11.52 0.79
N VAL A 116 0.21 12.61 0.42
CA VAL A 116 1.17 12.61 -0.70
C VAL A 116 2.58 12.82 -0.18
N ARG A 117 3.55 12.00 -0.63
CA ARG A 117 4.95 12.08 -0.18
C ARG A 117 5.93 11.87 -1.32
N ASN A 118 6.90 12.79 -1.43
CA ASN A 118 8.05 12.64 -2.34
C ASN A 118 9.10 11.72 -1.72
N GLN A 119 9.33 10.57 -2.34
CA GLN A 119 10.28 9.59 -1.83
C GLN A 119 11.75 10.03 -1.99
N ALA A 120 12.04 10.96 -2.90
CA ALA A 120 13.36 11.53 -3.07
C ALA A 120 13.85 12.34 -1.86
N ARG A 121 12.92 12.78 -0.98
CA ARG A 121 13.26 13.63 0.17
C ARG A 121 13.08 12.97 1.54
N VAL A 122 12.56 11.76 1.62
CA VAL A 122 12.28 11.11 2.92
C VAL A 122 13.53 11.04 3.81
N HIS A 123 14.69 10.72 3.25
CA HIS A 123 15.95 10.64 3.97
C HIS A 123 16.39 11.96 4.64
N LEU A 124 15.90 13.12 4.17
CA LEU A 124 16.29 14.44 4.71
C LEU A 124 15.68 14.73 6.09
N TRP A 125 14.55 14.09 6.42
CA TRP A 125 13.82 14.35 7.66
C TRP A 125 13.60 13.11 8.52
N TYR A 126 13.78 11.91 7.95
CA TYR A 126 13.43 10.65 8.60
C TYR A 126 14.22 10.42 9.90
N GLU A 127 15.54 10.63 9.87
CA GLU A 127 16.40 10.42 11.03
C GLU A 127 16.02 11.36 12.18
N GLN A 128 15.76 12.63 11.89
CA GLN A 128 15.33 13.60 12.90
C GLN A 128 14.00 13.18 13.54
N ARG A 129 13.09 12.61 12.78
CA ARG A 129 11.73 12.24 13.26
C ARG A 129 11.72 10.91 13.99
N PHE A 130 12.50 9.92 13.55
CA PHE A 130 12.41 8.54 14.02
C PHE A 130 13.69 8.04 14.72
N GLY A 131 14.74 8.84 14.80
CA GLY A 131 15.99 8.50 15.47
C GLY A 131 16.78 7.36 14.79
N ARG A 132 16.49 7.08 13.53
CA ARG A 132 17.15 6.02 12.74
C ARG A 132 17.51 6.56 11.36
N PRO A 133 18.69 6.20 10.83
CA PRO A 133 19.08 6.62 9.48
C PRO A 133 18.14 5.98 8.43
N TYR A 134 17.91 6.73 7.36
CA TYR A 134 17.15 6.26 6.21
C TYR A 134 18.00 6.55 4.95
N ARG A 135 18.28 5.51 4.17
CA ARG A 135 19.07 5.69 2.94
C ARG A 135 18.27 6.47 1.90
N PRO A 136 18.91 7.35 1.11
CA PRO A 136 18.28 7.87 -0.09
C PRO A 136 17.75 6.73 -0.97
N LEU A 137 16.59 6.94 -1.56
CA LEU A 137 15.98 6.01 -2.51
C LEU A 137 16.28 6.47 -3.93
N ASP A 138 16.24 5.55 -4.89
CA ASP A 138 16.46 5.81 -6.31
C ASP A 138 15.14 5.91 -7.09
N CYS A 139 14.05 5.33 -6.55
CA CYS A 139 12.69 5.37 -7.11
C CYS A 139 11.63 5.14 -6.02
N SER A 140 10.36 5.37 -6.36
CA SER A 140 9.25 5.12 -5.44
C SER A 140 9.16 3.67 -4.95
N MET A 141 9.46 2.71 -5.82
CA MET A 141 9.30 1.28 -5.48
C MET A 141 10.30 0.80 -4.43
N ASP A 142 11.45 1.46 -4.29
CA ASP A 142 12.41 1.14 -3.22
C ASP A 142 11.79 1.30 -1.82
N ALA A 143 10.85 2.24 -1.67
CA ALA A 143 10.16 2.45 -0.39
C ALA A 143 9.42 1.21 0.10
N LEU A 144 8.84 0.39 -0.80
CA LEU A 144 8.07 -0.78 -0.42
C LEU A 144 8.91 -1.81 0.32
N THR A 145 10.20 -1.92 -0.02
CA THR A 145 11.11 -2.86 0.63
C THR A 145 11.43 -2.46 2.07
N THR A 146 11.14 -1.21 2.46
CA THR A 146 11.39 -0.67 3.81
C THR A 146 10.19 -0.79 4.75
N TYR A 147 9.03 -1.25 4.28
CA TYR A 147 7.85 -1.37 5.11
C TYR A 147 7.99 -2.45 6.18
N ALA A 148 7.43 -2.21 7.37
CA ALA A 148 7.53 -3.11 8.51
C ALA A 148 6.90 -4.50 8.29
N ALA A 149 5.91 -4.58 7.40
CA ALA A 149 5.27 -5.83 7.02
C ALA A 149 5.37 -6.07 5.51
N ARG A 150 5.72 -7.28 5.09
CA ARG A 150 5.74 -7.69 3.68
C ARG A 150 4.37 -7.57 3.02
N THR A 151 3.30 -7.89 3.78
CA THR A 151 1.91 -7.79 3.32
C THR A 151 1.50 -6.36 2.97
N HIS A 152 2.14 -5.36 3.57
CA HIS A 152 1.87 -3.94 3.31
C HIS A 152 2.59 -3.40 2.06
N ALA A 153 3.57 -4.14 1.55
CA ALA A 153 4.40 -3.74 0.41
C ALA A 153 3.69 -4.07 -0.91
N VAL A 154 2.69 -3.29 -1.22
CA VAL A 154 1.91 -3.37 -2.46
C VAL A 154 1.66 -1.97 -2.99
N ALA A 155 1.75 -1.81 -4.32
CA ALA A 155 1.55 -0.56 -5.03
C ALA A 155 0.71 -0.77 -6.28
N ALA A 156 -0.02 0.27 -6.68
CA ALA A 156 -0.77 0.31 -7.92
C ALA A 156 -0.67 1.70 -8.56
N ARG A 157 -0.63 1.75 -9.89
CA ARG A 157 -0.73 2.98 -10.67
C ARG A 157 -1.48 2.75 -11.97
N LEU A 158 -2.05 3.80 -12.55
CA LEU A 158 -2.51 3.79 -13.93
C LEU A 158 -1.39 4.29 -14.85
N THR A 159 -1.24 3.62 -15.99
CA THR A 159 -0.46 4.16 -17.10
C THR A 159 -1.25 5.25 -17.82
N HIS A 160 -0.59 6.00 -18.72
CA HIS A 160 -1.25 6.97 -19.59
C HIS A 160 -2.25 6.33 -20.56
N THR A 161 -2.22 5.00 -20.73
CA THR A 161 -3.20 4.22 -21.53
C THR A 161 -4.30 3.58 -20.69
N ASP A 162 -4.48 4.03 -19.43
CA ASP A 162 -5.47 3.47 -18.48
C ASP A 162 -5.23 2.01 -18.08
N GLU A 163 -4.03 1.48 -18.31
CA GLU A 163 -3.66 0.17 -17.83
C GLU A 163 -3.28 0.23 -16.35
N LEU A 164 -3.88 -0.64 -15.53
CA LEU A 164 -3.52 -0.75 -14.11
C LEU A 164 -2.29 -1.63 -13.94
N VAL A 165 -1.21 -1.04 -13.43
CA VAL A 165 0.04 -1.72 -13.09
C VAL A 165 0.10 -1.95 -11.60
N ILE A 166 0.42 -3.18 -11.19
CA ILE A 166 0.58 -3.59 -9.79
C ILE A 166 2.03 -3.98 -9.54
N HIS A 167 2.57 -3.55 -8.40
CA HIS A 167 3.88 -3.96 -7.90
C HIS A 167 3.77 -4.49 -6.48
N ALA A 168 4.26 -5.71 -6.23
CA ALA A 168 4.26 -6.36 -4.92
C ALA A 168 5.55 -7.18 -4.77
N PRO A 169 6.64 -6.59 -4.21
CA PRO A 169 7.96 -7.24 -4.18
C PRO A 169 8.00 -8.54 -3.37
N PHE A 170 7.02 -8.78 -2.50
CA PHE A 170 6.92 -9.99 -1.69
C PHE A 170 5.73 -10.88 -2.10
N GLY A 171 5.14 -10.62 -3.27
CA GLY A 171 3.95 -11.31 -3.75
C GLY A 171 2.66 -10.93 -3.00
N LEU A 172 1.53 -11.44 -3.50
CA LEU A 172 0.18 -11.09 -3.05
C LEU A 172 -0.51 -12.21 -2.24
N ALA A 173 0.09 -13.41 -2.13
CA ALA A 173 -0.55 -14.52 -1.41
C ALA A 173 -0.92 -14.16 0.03
N ASN A 174 -0.02 -13.52 0.78
CA ASN A 174 -0.29 -13.10 2.16
C ASN A 174 -1.40 -12.03 2.25
N LEU A 175 -1.50 -11.15 1.25
CA LEU A 175 -2.56 -10.15 1.19
C LEU A 175 -3.94 -10.82 1.06
N PHE A 176 -4.10 -11.72 0.09
CA PHE A 176 -5.34 -12.46 -0.12
C PHE A 176 -5.63 -13.49 0.99
N GLY A 177 -4.59 -14.06 1.59
CA GLY A 177 -4.72 -14.97 2.73
C GLY A 177 -4.99 -14.26 4.06
N MET A 178 -5.16 -12.94 4.06
CA MET A 178 -5.33 -12.13 5.28
C MET A 178 -4.26 -12.46 6.33
N ARG A 179 -3.00 -12.53 5.91
CA ARG A 179 -1.85 -12.82 6.78
C ARG A 179 -0.93 -11.61 6.86
N LEU A 180 -0.73 -11.07 8.04
CA LEU A 180 0.26 -10.03 8.28
C LEU A 180 1.61 -10.68 8.56
N VAL A 181 2.60 -10.46 7.69
CA VAL A 181 3.92 -11.09 7.76
C VAL A 181 4.99 -10.03 7.96
N PRO A 182 5.89 -10.19 8.97
CA PRO A 182 6.92 -9.20 9.24
C PRO A 182 7.95 -9.13 8.10
N ASN A 183 8.50 -7.93 7.91
CA ASN A 183 9.62 -7.71 7.00
C ASN A 183 10.93 -7.63 7.79
N TYR A 184 11.67 -8.73 7.83
CA TYR A 184 12.95 -8.80 8.54
C TYR A 184 14.10 -8.06 7.85
N GLY A 185 13.90 -7.54 6.64
CA GLY A 185 14.84 -6.63 6.00
C GLY A 185 14.91 -5.26 6.68
N GLN A 186 13.95 -4.97 7.56
CA GLN A 186 13.89 -3.78 8.40
C GLN A 186 13.75 -4.18 9.87
N LEU A 187 14.69 -3.76 10.72
CA LEU A 187 14.63 -4.05 12.15
C LEU A 187 13.73 -3.02 12.86
N ASN A 188 12.42 -3.19 12.75
CA ASN A 188 11.47 -2.34 13.49
C ASN A 188 10.29 -3.15 14.05
N PRO A 189 10.55 -4.08 15.00
CA PRO A 189 9.54 -4.93 15.59
C PRO A 189 8.43 -4.15 16.30
N GLU A 190 8.74 -3.01 16.91
CA GLU A 190 7.77 -2.15 17.58
C GLU A 190 6.72 -1.62 16.60
N THR A 191 7.17 -1.04 15.49
CA THR A 191 6.28 -0.54 14.43
C THR A 191 5.42 -1.66 13.83
N TYR A 192 6.02 -2.86 13.66
CA TYR A 192 5.25 -4.02 13.20
C TYR A 192 4.17 -4.42 14.22
N ALA A 193 4.50 -4.48 15.51
CA ALA A 193 3.56 -4.85 16.57
C ALA A 193 2.40 -3.85 16.69
N GLU A 194 2.68 -2.53 16.66
CA GLU A 194 1.66 -1.49 16.67
C GLU A 194 0.69 -1.60 15.48
N LYS A 195 1.25 -1.80 14.26
CA LYS A 195 0.45 -2.01 13.06
C LYS A 195 -0.38 -3.30 13.16
N ALA A 196 0.19 -4.38 13.67
CA ALA A 196 -0.50 -5.66 13.87
C ALA A 196 -1.69 -5.53 14.81
N LEU A 197 -1.53 -4.87 15.95
CA LEU A 197 -2.61 -4.60 16.91
C LEU A 197 -3.74 -3.79 16.26
N ARG A 198 -3.41 -2.71 15.54
CA ARG A 198 -4.40 -1.88 14.85
C ARG A 198 -5.15 -2.67 13.78
N MET A 199 -4.44 -3.43 12.94
CA MET A 199 -5.07 -4.22 11.88
C MET A 199 -5.96 -5.32 12.47
N LYS A 200 -5.51 -6.03 13.49
CA LYS A 200 -6.28 -7.09 14.14
C LYS A 200 -7.56 -6.57 14.80
N ALA A 201 -7.56 -5.34 15.30
CA ALA A 201 -8.75 -4.70 15.86
C ALA A 201 -9.83 -4.41 14.79
N HIS A 202 -9.44 -4.08 13.55
CA HIS A 202 -10.36 -3.85 12.44
C HIS A 202 -10.77 -5.14 11.72
N TRP A 203 -9.85 -6.09 11.61
CA TRP A 203 -10.06 -7.39 10.95
C TRP A 203 -9.68 -8.53 11.90
N PRO A 204 -10.62 -8.97 12.78
CA PRO A 204 -10.37 -10.10 13.70
C PRO A 204 -9.96 -11.40 13.01
N GLU A 205 -10.31 -11.57 11.75
CA GLU A 205 -9.96 -12.73 10.92
C GLU A 205 -8.47 -12.75 10.53
N LEU A 206 -7.79 -11.58 10.58
CA LEU A 206 -6.40 -11.44 10.18
C LEU A 206 -5.49 -12.37 10.99
N GLU A 207 -4.72 -13.21 10.32
CA GLU A 207 -3.62 -13.94 10.93
C GLU A 207 -2.41 -13.01 11.08
N VAL A 208 -1.92 -12.85 12.29
CA VAL A 208 -0.70 -12.08 12.54
C VAL A 208 0.44 -13.05 12.80
N VAL A 209 1.41 -13.09 11.89
CA VAL A 209 2.66 -13.85 12.08
C VAL A 209 3.52 -13.10 13.10
N PRO A 210 3.88 -13.73 14.25
CA PRO A 210 4.65 -13.04 15.27
C PRO A 210 6.04 -12.67 14.74
N TRP A 211 6.56 -11.53 15.24
CA TRP A 211 7.96 -11.17 14.98
C TRP A 211 8.88 -12.17 15.67
N GLN A 212 9.78 -12.79 14.91
CA GLN A 212 10.79 -13.70 15.42
C GLN A 212 12.13 -12.98 15.56
N THR A 213 12.84 -13.24 16.65
CA THR A 213 14.23 -12.78 16.81
C THR A 213 15.16 -13.54 15.86
N SER A 214 16.39 -13.04 15.68
CA SER A 214 17.39 -13.73 14.85
C SER A 214 17.67 -15.16 15.32
N GLU A 215 17.66 -15.41 16.63
CA GLU A 215 17.85 -16.73 17.25
C GLU A 215 16.70 -17.71 16.95
N GLN A 216 15.48 -17.21 16.78
CA GLN A 216 14.29 -18.03 16.49
C GLN A 216 14.13 -18.35 14.99
N ARG A 217 14.93 -17.70 14.12
CA ARG A 217 14.90 -17.88 12.67
C ARG A 217 16.00 -18.78 12.12
N GLY A 218 16.92 -19.26 13.02
CA GLY A 218 18.06 -20.15 12.69
C GLY A 218 17.68 -21.61 12.53
#